data_c2222149b9459ac0c45dfe673d97a4bf
#
_entry.id   c2222149b9459ac0c45dfe673d97a4bf
#
_cell.length_a   1.000
_cell.length_b   1.000
_cell.length_c   1.000
_cell.angle_alpha   90.00
_cell.angle_beta   90.00
_cell.angle_gamma   90.00
#
_symmetry.space_group_name_H-M   'P 1'
#
loop_
_entity.id
_entity.type
_entity.pdbx_description
1 polymer ?
#
loop_
_entity_poly.entity_id
_entity_poly.type
_entity_poly.pdbx_seq_one_letter_code
_entity_poly.pdbx_strand_id
1 'polypeptide(L)'
;MSLRKQQTGSEESMFHTLTGGLGSVHATVRLVALGLLILLTGLTGGMVLERYVLQDAATGESAFADLQAAATVIDENYYYLPTDPESQATLTSDMEERAISGALTALGDSYTRYLPPDESATAEEDLEGRYGGIGVDLAFGEDIVIVANVIPDTPADDAGVRRGDVIEAIDGRPVATEDPNEVIRMLRGDIGAEVAVTLVRPDSGDVLDLQLVLEEIVVPPVTLRFIEGTNIAWLRITIFGNETVAEVDDALQEIENAGSTGIILDLRGNGGGWVESARATLGRFLDPSVGPAMYEDATPGPGGLEPMPIEAKDGGEPVALPMVVLVDGGTASSAEIVAGALRDYDRALAIGEPTFGKGSVQRIFGFSDGATMRVTVAEWFTPSRGRIQDEGIIPDLQITASVHGEADDPVVTTAVRMLQDGQSRPSDLRESASPGASPAASPAP
;
A
#
# COMPACT_ATOMS: atom_id res chain seq x y z
N MET A 1 33.02 -90.83 27.47
CA MET A 1 32.07 -90.68 26.40
C MET A 1 31.34 -89.34 26.73
N SER A 2 31.53 -88.27 26.11
CA SER A 2 31.61 -87.83 24.76
C SER A 2 32.20 -86.40 24.67
N LEU A 3 33.28 -86.24 23.97
CA LEU A 3 33.80 -85.00 23.49
C LEU A 3 33.04 -84.65 22.22
N ARG A 4 32.14 -83.62 22.26
CA ARG A 4 31.64 -82.86 21.08
C ARG A 4 30.63 -81.77 21.46
N LYS A 5 31.11 -80.67 21.99
CA LYS A 5 30.33 -79.41 21.98
C LYS A 5 31.16 -78.16 22.44
N GLN A 6 32.27 -77.91 21.74
CA GLN A 6 33.05 -76.69 22.04
C GLN A 6 33.77 -76.15 20.76
N GLN A 7 33.13 -76.18 19.61
CA GLN A 7 33.77 -75.58 18.43
C GLN A 7 32.84 -74.74 17.55
N THR A 8 31.65 -74.38 17.95
CA THR A 8 30.75 -73.49 17.15
C THR A 8 30.56 -72.10 17.71
N GLY A 9 31.15 -71.76 18.83
CA GLY A 9 30.96 -70.44 19.51
C GLY A 9 31.99 -69.39 19.10
N SER A 10 33.10 -69.74 18.46
CA SER A 10 34.17 -68.76 18.16
C SER A 10 34.05 -68.12 16.75
N GLU A 11 33.41 -68.79 15.81
CA GLU A 11 33.25 -68.23 14.46
C GLU A 11 32.11 -67.24 14.33
N GLU A 12 30.99 -67.43 15.08
CA GLU A 12 29.90 -66.40 15.07
C GLU A 12 30.28 -65.08 15.78
N SER A 13 31.11 -65.16 16.80
CA SER A 13 31.61 -63.98 17.50
C SER A 13 32.58 -63.13 16.65
N MET A 14 33.34 -63.79 15.78
CA MET A 14 34.28 -63.12 14.88
C MET A 14 33.60 -62.44 13.67
N PHE A 15 32.50 -63.05 13.18
CA PHE A 15 31.71 -62.46 12.11
C PHE A 15 30.88 -61.26 12.58
N HIS A 16 30.37 -61.28 13.81
CA HIS A 16 29.61 -60.12 14.36
C HIS A 16 30.49 -58.92 14.65
N THR A 17 31.77 -59.12 15.00
CA THR A 17 32.73 -58.02 15.25
C THR A 17 33.20 -57.35 13.97
N LEU A 18 33.34 -58.12 12.90
CA LEU A 18 33.75 -57.57 11.57
C LEU A 18 32.63 -56.85 10.85
N THR A 19 31.37 -57.29 10.96
CA THR A 19 30.23 -56.59 10.34
C THR A 19 29.82 -55.34 11.08
N GLY A 20 29.96 -55.26 12.41
CA GLY A 20 29.74 -54.05 13.19
C GLY A 20 30.72 -52.94 12.92
N GLY A 21 31.99 -53.27 12.67
CA GLY A 21 33.05 -52.31 12.32
C GLY A 21 32.88 -51.69 10.94
N LEU A 22 32.46 -52.45 9.95
CA LEU A 22 32.21 -51.95 8.59
C LEU A 22 30.97 -51.02 8.53
N GLY A 23 29.93 -51.31 9.30
CA GLY A 23 28.74 -50.46 9.39
C GLY A 23 29.03 -49.07 10.01
N SER A 24 29.86 -49.02 11.05
CA SER A 24 30.27 -47.79 11.69
C SER A 24 31.20 -46.90 10.82
N VAL A 25 32.12 -47.55 10.07
CA VAL A 25 33.00 -46.85 9.13
C VAL A 25 32.20 -46.25 7.97
N HIS A 26 31.22 -46.98 7.45
CA HIS A 26 30.34 -46.44 6.38
C HIS A 26 29.43 -45.30 6.89
N ALA A 27 28.94 -45.39 8.13
CA ALA A 27 28.15 -44.30 8.75
C ALA A 27 29.03 -43.05 8.97
N THR A 28 30.25 -43.22 9.49
CA THR A 28 31.20 -42.13 9.68
C THR A 28 31.62 -41.47 8.36
N VAL A 29 31.91 -42.30 7.33
CA VAL A 29 32.25 -41.78 5.99
C VAL A 29 31.08 -41.02 5.37
N ARG A 30 29.82 -41.47 5.56
CA ARG A 30 28.63 -40.77 5.09
C ARG A 30 28.41 -39.46 5.82
N LEU A 31 28.61 -39.41 7.13
CA LEU A 31 28.52 -38.15 7.93
C LEU A 31 29.61 -37.15 7.55
N VAL A 32 30.83 -37.61 7.34
CA VAL A 32 31.96 -36.75 6.87
C VAL A 32 31.71 -36.26 5.46
N ALA A 33 31.20 -37.11 4.55
CA ALA A 33 30.86 -36.73 3.19
C ALA A 33 29.69 -35.72 3.16
N LEU A 34 28.67 -35.89 4.03
CA LEU A 34 27.57 -34.97 4.15
C LEU A 34 28.05 -33.63 4.74
N GLY A 35 28.92 -33.68 5.76
CA GLY A 35 29.52 -32.46 6.33
C GLY A 35 30.38 -31.69 5.34
N LEU A 36 31.18 -32.40 4.52
CA LEU A 36 31.95 -31.82 3.41
C LEU A 36 31.08 -31.25 2.31
N LEU A 37 29.94 -31.90 2.00
CA LEU A 37 28.98 -31.41 1.01
C LEU A 37 28.30 -30.14 1.50
N ILE A 38 27.89 -30.07 2.78
CA ILE A 38 27.32 -28.87 3.41
C ILE A 38 28.37 -27.76 3.47
N LEU A 39 29.61 -28.06 3.77
CA LEU A 39 30.71 -27.08 3.81
C LEU A 39 31.01 -26.55 2.41
N LEU A 40 31.06 -27.43 1.38
CA LEU A 40 31.25 -27.06 -0.03
C LEU A 40 30.08 -26.25 -0.59
N THR A 41 28.84 -26.62 -0.28
CA THR A 41 27.67 -25.82 -0.68
C THR A 41 27.58 -24.49 0.07
N GLY A 42 27.95 -24.44 1.35
CA GLY A 42 28.09 -23.21 2.11
C GLY A 42 29.20 -22.30 1.59
N LEU A 43 30.36 -22.88 1.26
CA LEU A 43 31.49 -22.13 0.67
C LEU A 43 31.17 -21.64 -0.76
N THR A 44 30.55 -22.47 -1.59
CA THR A 44 30.15 -22.06 -2.96
C THR A 44 28.99 -21.07 -2.92
N GLY A 45 27.98 -21.24 -2.05
CA GLY A 45 26.91 -20.28 -1.82
C GLY A 45 27.43 -18.96 -1.27
N GLY A 46 28.36 -19.02 -0.30
CA GLY A 46 29.05 -17.84 0.22
C GLY A 46 29.90 -17.13 -0.82
N MET A 47 30.68 -17.88 -1.63
CA MET A 47 31.46 -17.29 -2.73
C MET A 47 30.60 -16.71 -3.86
N VAL A 48 29.44 -17.32 -4.15
CA VAL A 48 28.50 -16.77 -5.15
C VAL A 48 27.82 -15.52 -4.59
N LEU A 49 27.41 -15.53 -3.33
CA LEU A 49 26.85 -14.35 -2.66
C LEU A 49 27.90 -13.24 -2.54
N GLU A 50 29.13 -13.58 -2.12
CA GLU A 50 30.25 -12.66 -2.04
C GLU A 50 30.63 -12.10 -3.42
N ARG A 51 30.60 -12.93 -4.47
CA ARG A 51 30.91 -12.52 -5.83
C ARG A 51 29.78 -11.66 -6.46
N TYR A 52 28.52 -11.93 -6.14
CA TYR A 52 27.40 -11.08 -6.58
C TYR A 52 27.32 -9.77 -5.80
N VAL A 53 27.53 -9.79 -4.48
CA VAL A 53 27.50 -8.60 -3.61
C VAL A 53 28.79 -7.78 -3.75
N LEU A 54 29.96 -8.41 -3.86
CA LEU A 54 31.26 -7.69 -3.92
C LEU A 54 31.68 -7.33 -5.35
N GLN A 55 31.17 -7.97 -6.39
CA GLN A 55 31.45 -7.56 -7.78
C GLN A 55 30.62 -6.37 -8.21
N ASP A 56 29.39 -6.19 -7.65
CA ASP A 56 28.64 -4.95 -7.76
C ASP A 56 29.18 -3.86 -6.82
N ALA A 57 29.64 -4.22 -5.62
CA ALA A 57 30.30 -3.28 -4.71
C ALA A 57 31.62 -2.70 -5.27
N ALA A 58 32.39 -3.49 -6.02
CA ALA A 58 33.66 -2.99 -6.58
C ALA A 58 33.50 -1.94 -7.69
N THR A 59 32.33 -1.85 -8.35
CA THR A 59 31.99 -0.76 -9.25
C THR A 59 31.30 0.41 -8.51
N GLY A 60 30.69 0.14 -7.35
CA GLY A 60 30.07 1.14 -6.48
C GLY A 60 31.04 1.86 -5.56
N GLU A 61 32.11 1.20 -5.09
CA GLU A 61 33.11 1.84 -4.21
C GLU A 61 33.77 3.07 -4.86
N SER A 62 34.00 3.07 -6.18
CA SER A 62 34.55 4.24 -6.86
C SER A 62 33.54 5.39 -7.00
N ALA A 63 32.24 5.13 -7.10
CA ALA A 63 31.23 6.17 -7.30
C ALA A 63 30.92 6.95 -6.00
N PHE A 64 31.04 6.31 -4.84
CA PHE A 64 30.78 6.95 -3.54
C PHE A 64 32.05 7.29 -2.76
N ALA A 65 33.24 6.88 -3.23
CA ALA A 65 34.51 7.19 -2.57
C ALA A 65 34.77 8.72 -2.50
N ASP A 66 34.41 9.45 -3.53
CA ASP A 66 34.58 10.91 -3.57
C ASP A 66 33.58 11.60 -2.62
N LEU A 67 32.37 11.07 -2.46
CA LEU A 67 31.40 11.57 -1.48
C LEU A 67 31.91 11.39 -0.05
N GLN A 68 32.44 10.22 0.26
CA GLN A 68 33.03 9.94 1.57
C GLN A 68 34.26 10.78 1.85
N ALA A 69 35.11 10.99 0.85
CA ALA A 69 36.27 11.90 0.96
C ALA A 69 35.81 13.35 1.17
N ALA A 70 34.76 13.80 0.46
CA ALA A 70 34.21 15.13 0.67
C ALA A 70 33.63 15.32 2.07
N ALA A 71 32.93 14.35 2.61
CA ALA A 71 32.44 14.36 4.00
C ALA A 71 33.59 14.49 5.00
N THR A 72 34.66 13.71 4.81
CA THR A 72 35.87 13.81 5.65
C THR A 72 36.52 15.19 5.58
N VAL A 73 36.65 15.79 4.38
CA VAL A 73 37.18 17.14 4.19
C VAL A 73 36.34 18.18 4.93
N ILE A 74 35.02 18.04 4.92
CA ILE A 74 34.10 18.93 5.65
C ILE A 74 34.33 18.78 7.15
N ASP A 75 34.34 17.56 7.66
CA ASP A 75 34.49 17.27 9.08
C ASP A 75 35.83 17.81 9.63
N GLU A 76 36.90 17.73 8.85
CA GLU A 76 38.23 18.20 9.26
C GLU A 76 38.44 19.71 9.10
N ASN A 77 37.71 20.40 8.20
CA ASN A 77 38.10 21.75 7.77
C ASN A 77 36.97 22.77 7.81
N TYR A 78 35.69 22.38 7.99
CA TYR A 78 34.61 23.34 7.97
C TYR A 78 34.60 24.23 9.21
N TYR A 79 34.75 25.54 9.02
CA TYR A 79 34.92 26.51 10.10
C TYR A 79 33.70 26.61 11.05
N TYR A 80 32.50 26.38 10.55
CA TYR A 80 31.27 26.50 11.35
C TYR A 80 30.73 25.15 11.84
N LEU A 81 31.62 24.13 11.93
CA LEU A 81 31.18 22.87 12.54
C LEU A 81 30.72 23.11 13.98
N PRO A 82 29.56 22.55 14.38
CA PRO A 82 29.13 22.58 15.78
C PRO A 82 30.19 22.00 16.70
N THR A 83 30.36 22.58 17.88
CA THR A 83 31.34 22.11 18.85
C THR A 83 30.77 21.16 19.88
N ASP A 84 29.47 21.09 20.00
CA ASP A 84 28.75 20.15 20.84
C ASP A 84 28.41 18.86 20.09
N PRO A 85 28.50 17.69 20.77
CA PRO A 85 28.28 16.40 20.11
C PRO A 85 26.90 16.18 19.54
N GLU A 86 25.86 16.76 20.12
CA GLU A 86 24.48 16.60 19.71
C GLU A 86 24.23 17.31 18.36
N SER A 87 24.62 18.58 18.27
CA SER A 87 24.52 19.33 17.00
C SER A 87 25.43 18.75 15.90
N GLN A 88 26.59 18.16 16.27
CA GLN A 88 27.43 17.44 15.31
C GLN A 88 26.72 16.20 14.75
N ALA A 89 26.10 15.40 15.61
CA ALA A 89 25.37 14.20 15.20
C ALA A 89 24.20 14.56 14.27
N THR A 90 23.42 15.59 14.61
CA THR A 90 22.33 16.10 13.78
C THR A 90 22.83 16.55 12.41
N LEU A 91 23.90 17.35 12.34
CA LEU A 91 24.48 17.80 11.08
C LEU A 91 24.95 16.61 10.21
N THR A 92 25.57 15.61 10.83
CA THR A 92 26.03 14.41 10.12
C THR A 92 24.87 13.64 9.54
N SER A 93 23.81 13.43 10.32
CA SER A 93 22.57 12.76 9.87
C SER A 93 21.91 13.52 8.71
N ASP A 94 21.77 14.85 8.82
CA ASP A 94 21.20 15.70 7.76
C ASP A 94 22.01 15.64 6.45
N MET A 95 23.35 15.60 6.57
CA MET A 95 24.23 15.48 5.41
C MET A 95 24.10 14.11 4.74
N GLU A 96 24.00 13.04 5.51
CA GLU A 96 23.85 11.67 5.02
C GLU A 96 22.51 11.51 4.29
N GLU A 97 21.43 11.94 4.90
CA GLU A 97 20.09 11.93 4.31
C GLU A 97 20.05 12.69 2.98
N ARG A 98 20.59 13.93 2.97
CA ARG A 98 20.64 14.76 1.74
C ARG A 98 21.52 14.15 0.66
N ALA A 99 22.60 13.48 1.03
CA ALA A 99 23.47 12.80 0.08
C ALA A 99 22.76 11.59 -0.57
N ILE A 100 22.05 10.79 0.24
CA ILE A 100 21.26 9.66 -0.24
C ILE A 100 20.12 10.17 -1.15
N SER A 101 19.35 11.15 -0.70
CA SER A 101 18.23 11.73 -1.46
C SER A 101 18.71 12.37 -2.76
N GLY A 102 19.86 13.05 -2.75
CA GLY A 102 20.48 13.59 -3.96
C GLY A 102 20.91 12.51 -4.97
N ALA A 103 21.43 11.38 -4.48
CA ALA A 103 21.77 10.25 -5.33
C ALA A 103 20.49 9.59 -5.94
N LEU A 104 19.43 9.44 -5.15
CA LEU A 104 18.16 8.89 -5.62
C LEU A 104 17.46 9.79 -6.64
N THR A 105 17.56 11.12 -6.48
CA THR A 105 17.04 12.10 -7.45
C THR A 105 17.60 11.88 -8.85
N ALA A 106 18.85 11.41 -8.96
CA ALA A 106 19.49 11.11 -10.24
C ALA A 106 18.83 9.95 -11.01
N LEU A 107 18.02 9.11 -10.34
CA LEU A 107 17.28 8.03 -10.99
C LEU A 107 16.09 8.54 -11.82
N GLY A 108 15.59 9.76 -11.53
CA GLY A 108 14.41 10.31 -12.18
C GLY A 108 13.10 9.62 -11.81
N ASP A 109 13.12 8.82 -10.75
CA ASP A 109 11.96 8.10 -10.19
C ASP A 109 11.55 8.76 -8.88
N SER A 110 10.39 9.40 -8.86
CA SER A 110 9.85 10.08 -7.67
C SER A 110 9.36 9.12 -6.58
N TYR A 111 9.21 7.84 -6.88
CA TYR A 111 8.73 6.83 -5.95
C TYR A 111 9.87 6.09 -5.23
N THR A 112 11.07 6.06 -5.81
CA THR A 112 12.28 5.56 -5.14
C THR A 112 12.81 6.64 -4.21
N ARG A 113 12.67 6.42 -2.90
CA ARG A 113 13.07 7.39 -1.88
C ARG A 113 13.59 6.75 -0.60
N TYR A 114 14.44 7.46 0.09
CA TYR A 114 14.90 7.17 1.44
C TYR A 114 13.97 7.88 2.43
N LEU A 115 13.60 7.18 3.49
CA LEU A 115 12.84 7.71 4.62
C LEU A 115 13.71 7.58 5.86
N PRO A 116 14.05 8.69 6.54
CA PRO A 116 14.66 8.67 7.86
C PRO A 116 13.82 7.86 8.87
N PRO A 117 14.37 7.50 10.05
CA PRO A 117 13.68 6.64 11.00
C PRO A 117 12.29 7.14 11.43
N ASP A 118 12.16 8.44 11.69
CA ASP A 118 10.93 9.10 12.07
C ASP A 118 9.89 9.12 10.92
N GLU A 119 10.30 9.47 9.71
CA GLU A 119 9.42 9.41 8.53
C GLU A 119 9.03 7.96 8.20
N SER A 120 9.94 7.01 8.45
CA SER A 120 9.66 5.59 8.24
C SER A 120 8.60 5.07 9.21
N ALA A 121 8.69 5.43 10.49
CA ALA A 121 7.69 5.08 11.51
C ALA A 121 6.32 5.69 11.17
N THR A 122 6.28 6.98 10.86
CA THR A 122 5.05 7.66 10.44
C THR A 122 4.42 7.00 9.21
N ALA A 123 5.23 6.61 8.23
CA ALA A 123 4.72 5.94 7.03
C ALA A 123 4.20 4.52 7.28
N GLU A 124 4.64 3.85 8.33
CA GLU A 124 4.11 2.56 8.78
C GLU A 124 2.79 2.75 9.54
N GLU A 125 2.72 3.72 10.44
CA GLU A 125 1.50 4.11 11.16
C GLU A 125 0.38 4.51 10.19
N ASP A 126 0.69 5.29 9.14
CA ASP A 126 -0.28 5.65 8.10
C ASP A 126 -0.88 4.42 7.40
N LEU A 127 -0.06 3.37 7.16
CA LEU A 127 -0.53 2.11 6.57
C LEU A 127 -1.37 1.28 7.55
N GLU A 128 -1.21 1.49 8.84
CA GLU A 128 -2.05 0.88 9.88
C GLU A 128 -3.36 1.66 10.12
N GLY A 129 -3.50 2.86 9.52
CA GLY A 129 -4.65 3.73 9.72
C GLY A 129 -4.69 4.38 11.10
N ARG A 130 -3.54 4.49 11.77
CA ARG A 130 -3.38 5.11 13.09
C ARG A 130 -2.23 6.10 13.08
N TYR A 131 -2.41 7.27 13.66
CA TYR A 131 -1.36 8.28 13.79
C TYR A 131 -1.63 9.23 14.96
N GLY A 132 -0.58 9.81 15.50
CA GLY A 132 -0.73 10.90 16.46
C GLY A 132 -1.09 12.20 15.75
N GLY A 133 -2.20 12.83 16.10
CA GLY A 133 -2.67 14.04 15.41
C GLY A 133 -3.85 14.74 16.09
N ILE A 134 -4.43 15.70 15.38
CA ILE A 134 -5.60 16.47 15.86
C ILE A 134 -6.94 15.96 15.30
N GLY A 135 -6.96 15.10 14.28
CA GLY A 135 -8.19 14.51 13.73
C GLY A 135 -8.93 15.39 12.71
N VAL A 136 -8.22 15.96 11.72
CA VAL A 136 -8.81 16.70 10.61
C VAL A 136 -8.36 16.17 9.27
N ASP A 137 -9.26 16.19 8.27
CA ASP A 137 -8.89 16.08 6.86
C ASP A 137 -8.72 17.49 6.30
N LEU A 138 -7.71 17.69 5.45
CA LEU A 138 -7.40 19.00 4.87
C LEU A 138 -7.67 19.01 3.37
N ALA A 139 -8.15 20.15 2.88
CA ALA A 139 -8.19 20.49 1.47
C ALA A 139 -7.24 21.66 1.21
N PHE A 140 -6.43 21.54 0.17
CA PHE A 140 -5.45 22.53 -0.21
C PHE A 140 -5.92 23.27 -1.47
N GLY A 141 -5.99 24.60 -1.39
CA GLY A 141 -6.27 25.48 -2.51
C GLY A 141 -5.06 26.36 -2.84
N GLU A 142 -5.24 27.30 -3.76
CA GLU A 142 -4.22 28.30 -4.05
C GLU A 142 -4.14 29.26 -2.84
N ASP A 143 -3.02 29.22 -2.12
CA ASP A 143 -2.75 30.03 -0.90
C ASP A 143 -3.76 29.86 0.25
N ILE A 144 -4.40 28.69 0.38
CA ILE A 144 -5.37 28.43 1.43
C ILE A 144 -5.36 26.97 1.86
N VAL A 145 -5.45 26.73 3.18
CA VAL A 145 -5.61 25.40 3.79
C VAL A 145 -6.94 25.37 4.53
N ILE A 146 -7.83 24.46 4.13
CA ILE A 146 -9.21 24.39 4.64
C ILE A 146 -9.41 23.05 5.36
N VAL A 147 -10.09 23.06 6.49
CA VAL A 147 -10.59 21.87 7.16
C VAL A 147 -11.73 21.28 6.30
N ALA A 148 -11.43 20.18 5.58
CA ALA A 148 -12.40 19.49 4.74
C ALA A 148 -13.35 18.62 5.54
N ASN A 149 -12.86 18.02 6.65
CA ASN A 149 -13.65 17.22 7.58
C ASN A 149 -13.02 17.25 8.97
N VAL A 150 -13.79 16.95 10.00
CA VAL A 150 -13.34 16.75 11.39
C VAL A 150 -13.77 15.35 11.79
N ILE A 151 -12.83 14.56 12.29
CA ILE A 151 -13.07 13.20 12.76
C ILE A 151 -13.74 13.29 14.14
N PRO A 152 -14.89 12.66 14.37
CA PRO A 152 -15.55 12.68 15.69
C PRO A 152 -14.67 12.12 16.81
N ASP A 153 -14.88 12.61 18.02
CA ASP A 153 -14.16 12.18 19.23
C ASP A 153 -12.64 12.36 19.14
N THR A 154 -12.19 13.47 18.52
CA THR A 154 -10.77 13.83 18.36
C THR A 154 -10.47 15.21 18.94
N PRO A 155 -9.18 15.57 19.20
CA PRO A 155 -8.83 16.88 19.74
C PRO A 155 -9.41 18.08 18.98
N ALA A 156 -9.50 17.99 17.66
CA ALA A 156 -10.11 19.04 16.85
C ALA A 156 -11.63 19.13 17.05
N ASP A 157 -12.33 18.00 17.15
CA ASP A 157 -13.77 17.94 17.41
C ASP A 157 -14.09 18.51 18.80
N ASP A 158 -13.37 18.08 19.83
CA ASP A 158 -13.50 18.56 21.20
C ASP A 158 -13.24 20.07 21.33
N ALA A 159 -12.31 20.60 20.54
CA ALA A 159 -12.01 22.03 20.48
C ALA A 159 -13.02 22.83 19.66
N GLY A 160 -14.00 22.19 19.01
CA GLY A 160 -15.03 22.82 18.21
C GLY A 160 -14.57 23.33 16.86
N VAL A 161 -13.51 22.74 16.29
CA VAL A 161 -13.11 22.93 14.88
C VAL A 161 -14.25 22.42 13.98
N ARG A 162 -14.44 23.07 12.85
CA ARG A 162 -15.54 22.74 11.93
C ARG A 162 -15.04 22.63 10.50
N ARG A 163 -15.74 21.83 9.72
CA ARG A 163 -15.61 21.85 8.28
C ARG A 163 -15.76 23.27 7.74
N GLY A 164 -14.84 23.68 6.87
CA GLY A 164 -14.79 24.99 6.26
C GLY A 164 -13.97 26.02 7.06
N ASP A 165 -13.50 25.69 8.25
CA ASP A 165 -12.53 26.54 8.96
C ASP A 165 -11.22 26.57 8.15
N VAL A 166 -10.58 27.74 8.11
CA VAL A 166 -9.33 27.98 7.38
C VAL A 166 -8.18 27.97 8.37
N ILE A 167 -7.16 27.17 8.13
CA ILE A 167 -5.94 27.18 8.93
C ILE A 167 -5.04 28.31 8.45
N GLU A 168 -4.78 29.31 9.30
CA GLU A 168 -3.86 30.40 8.99
C GLU A 168 -2.44 30.12 9.45
N ALA A 169 -2.27 29.54 10.66
CA ALA A 169 -0.95 29.25 11.19
C ALA A 169 -0.96 27.99 12.07
N ILE A 170 0.19 27.31 12.13
CA ILE A 170 0.50 26.20 13.02
C ILE A 170 1.80 26.55 13.74
N ASP A 171 1.80 26.48 15.08
CA ASP A 171 2.91 26.92 15.96
C ASP A 171 3.44 28.33 15.62
N GLY A 172 2.50 29.22 15.25
CA GLY A 172 2.80 30.58 14.84
C GLY A 172 3.41 30.75 13.46
N ARG A 173 3.58 29.65 12.68
CA ARG A 173 4.09 29.64 11.31
C ARG A 173 2.90 29.68 10.34
N PRO A 174 2.79 30.70 9.45
CA PRO A 174 1.75 30.74 8.43
C PRO A 174 1.86 29.55 7.47
N VAL A 175 0.70 28.93 7.11
CA VAL A 175 0.69 27.70 6.28
C VAL A 175 0.21 27.89 4.84
N ALA A 176 -0.30 29.05 4.49
CA ALA A 176 -0.93 29.32 3.19
C ALA A 176 -0.04 28.99 1.96
N THR A 177 1.28 29.13 2.10
CA THR A 177 2.26 28.88 1.02
C THR A 177 3.18 27.69 1.29
N GLU A 178 2.89 26.90 2.33
CA GLU A 178 3.68 25.72 2.67
C GLU A 178 3.29 24.54 1.78
N ASP A 179 4.22 23.59 1.67
CA ASP A 179 3.95 22.31 1.01
C ASP A 179 2.85 21.55 1.78
N PRO A 180 1.84 20.96 1.10
CA PRO A 180 0.78 20.21 1.75
C PRO A 180 1.25 19.13 2.74
N ASN A 181 2.32 18.40 2.39
CA ASN A 181 2.87 17.37 3.28
C ASN A 181 3.53 17.99 4.52
N GLU A 182 4.12 19.17 4.38
CA GLU A 182 4.66 19.91 5.53
C GLU A 182 3.55 20.32 6.50
N VAL A 183 2.44 20.85 5.98
CA VAL A 183 1.28 21.21 6.79
C VAL A 183 0.72 19.99 7.54
N ILE A 184 0.61 18.87 6.85
CA ILE A 184 0.15 17.61 7.46
C ILE A 184 1.12 17.17 8.57
N ARG A 185 2.45 17.23 8.34
CA ARG A 185 3.46 16.89 9.36
C ARG A 185 3.41 17.81 10.58
N MET A 186 3.11 19.09 10.39
CA MET A 186 2.98 20.06 11.50
C MET A 186 1.80 19.77 12.43
N LEU A 187 0.76 19.09 11.94
CA LEU A 187 -0.44 18.69 12.70
C LEU A 187 -0.38 17.24 13.23
N ARG A 188 0.74 16.55 13.00
CA ARG A 188 1.01 15.19 13.46
C ARG A 188 2.25 15.17 14.33
N GLY A 189 2.40 14.11 15.12
CA GLY A 189 3.56 13.91 15.98
C GLY A 189 3.27 12.94 17.10
N ASP A 190 4.15 12.91 18.09
CA ASP A 190 4.04 12.03 19.24
C ASP A 190 2.75 12.27 20.01
N ILE A 191 2.06 11.19 20.40
CA ILE A 191 0.86 11.26 21.23
C ILE A 191 1.20 11.96 22.55
N GLY A 192 0.42 12.98 22.90
CA GLY A 192 0.63 13.84 24.06
C GLY A 192 1.47 15.10 23.79
N ALA A 193 2.01 15.28 22.60
CA ALA A 193 2.61 16.55 22.18
C ALA A 193 1.54 17.63 22.02
N GLU A 194 1.94 18.90 22.16
CA GLU A 194 1.04 20.05 21.99
C GLU A 194 1.31 20.74 20.66
N VAL A 195 0.25 21.18 19.99
CA VAL A 195 0.32 22.00 18.78
C VAL A 195 -0.60 23.20 18.88
N ALA A 196 -0.09 24.39 18.52
CA ALA A 196 -0.90 25.61 18.48
C ALA A 196 -1.44 25.83 17.07
N VAL A 197 -2.76 25.93 16.91
CA VAL A 197 -3.41 26.12 15.61
C VAL A 197 -4.25 27.40 15.63
N THR A 198 -3.97 28.31 14.68
CA THR A 198 -4.80 29.50 14.44
C THR A 198 -5.72 29.24 13.26
N LEU A 199 -7.02 29.30 13.50
CA LEU A 199 -8.08 29.08 12.50
C LEU A 199 -8.88 30.38 12.29
N VAL A 200 -9.38 30.56 11.07
CA VAL A 200 -10.40 31.57 10.76
C VAL A 200 -11.67 30.86 10.29
N ARG A 201 -12.78 31.23 10.88
CA ARG A 201 -14.12 30.75 10.50
C ARG A 201 -14.76 31.69 9.48
N PRO A 202 -14.84 31.35 8.19
CA PRO A 202 -15.27 32.28 7.14
C PRO A 202 -16.68 32.85 7.35
N ASP A 203 -17.60 32.05 7.89
CA ASP A 203 -19.01 32.43 8.05
C ASP A 203 -19.22 33.57 9.10
N SER A 204 -18.41 33.59 10.15
CA SER A 204 -18.51 34.56 11.23
C SER A 204 -17.37 35.59 11.26
N GLY A 205 -16.24 35.25 10.63
CA GLY A 205 -14.98 36.01 10.71
C GLY A 205 -14.27 35.86 12.05
N ASP A 206 -14.67 34.87 12.87
CA ASP A 206 -14.00 34.55 14.13
C ASP A 206 -12.62 33.99 13.91
N VAL A 207 -11.65 34.46 14.68
CA VAL A 207 -10.31 33.88 14.77
C VAL A 207 -10.25 33.02 16.03
N LEU A 208 -9.82 31.78 15.89
CA LEU A 208 -9.72 30.79 16.95
C LEU A 208 -8.24 30.43 17.13
N ASP A 209 -7.68 30.77 18.30
CA ASP A 209 -6.34 30.30 18.69
C ASP A 209 -6.52 29.13 19.63
N LEU A 210 -6.17 27.92 19.14
CA LEU A 210 -6.37 26.66 19.83
C LEU A 210 -5.03 26.07 20.22
N GLN A 211 -4.94 25.55 21.44
CA GLN A 211 -3.85 24.71 21.90
C GLN A 211 -4.39 23.27 21.99
N LEU A 212 -3.93 22.42 21.09
CA LEU A 212 -4.40 21.05 20.98
C LEU A 212 -3.33 20.08 21.46
N VAL A 213 -3.75 19.01 22.11
CA VAL A 213 -2.86 17.89 22.45
C VAL A 213 -3.06 16.81 21.40
N LEU A 214 -1.99 16.30 20.82
CA LEU A 214 -2.07 15.22 19.84
C LEU A 214 -2.50 13.94 20.50
N GLU A 215 -3.51 13.28 19.94
CA GLU A 215 -4.01 11.98 20.38
C GLU A 215 -3.88 10.93 19.28
N GLU A 216 -4.05 9.65 19.62
CA GLU A 216 -4.11 8.60 18.62
C GLU A 216 -5.39 8.76 17.80
N ILE A 217 -5.22 9.10 16.53
CA ILE A 217 -6.32 9.16 15.56
C ILE A 217 -6.41 7.82 14.85
N VAL A 218 -7.58 7.19 14.96
CA VAL A 218 -7.86 5.94 14.25
C VAL A 218 -8.77 6.25 13.08
N VAL A 219 -8.26 6.07 11.87
CA VAL A 219 -9.06 6.18 10.64
C VAL A 219 -9.49 4.78 10.24
N PRO A 220 -10.78 4.44 10.38
CA PRO A 220 -11.25 3.12 9.97
C PRO A 220 -10.92 2.90 8.48
N PRO A 221 -10.23 1.81 8.11
CA PRO A 221 -9.97 1.50 6.71
C PRO A 221 -11.24 1.26 5.91
N VAL A 222 -12.33 0.88 6.57
CA VAL A 222 -13.62 0.60 5.95
C VAL A 222 -14.73 1.36 6.67
N THR A 223 -15.63 1.98 5.90
CA THR A 223 -16.83 2.63 6.43
C THR A 223 -18.04 2.13 5.66
N LEU A 224 -19.09 1.72 6.37
CA LEU A 224 -20.35 1.29 5.78
C LEU A 224 -21.45 2.26 6.12
N ARG A 225 -22.24 2.67 5.11
CA ARG A 225 -23.48 3.43 5.26
C ARG A 225 -24.55 2.84 4.35
N PHE A 226 -25.81 3.08 4.68
CA PHE A 226 -26.93 2.73 3.80
C PHE A 226 -27.54 4.02 3.25
N ILE A 227 -27.76 4.05 1.93
CA ILE A 227 -28.32 5.23 1.27
C ILE A 227 -29.81 5.33 1.63
N GLU A 228 -30.18 6.45 2.26
CA GLU A 228 -31.54 6.70 2.74
C GLU A 228 -32.59 6.57 1.63
N GLY A 229 -33.69 5.91 1.93
CA GLY A 229 -34.77 5.65 0.97
C GLY A 229 -34.46 4.60 -0.11
N THR A 230 -33.35 3.89 0.02
CA THR A 230 -32.95 2.80 -0.89
C THR A 230 -32.51 1.56 -0.08
N ASN A 231 -32.27 0.44 -0.80
CA ASN A 231 -31.62 -0.75 -0.23
C ASN A 231 -30.18 -0.88 -0.77
N ILE A 232 -29.49 0.26 -0.99
CA ILE A 232 -28.13 0.29 -1.53
C ILE A 232 -27.15 0.58 -0.38
N ALA A 233 -26.14 -0.25 -0.26
CA ALA A 233 -25.04 -0.08 0.65
C ALA A 233 -23.93 0.78 0.03
N TRP A 234 -23.38 1.69 0.80
CA TRP A 234 -22.22 2.51 0.44
C TRP A 234 -21.03 2.07 1.31
N LEU A 235 -20.16 1.29 0.72
CA LEU A 235 -18.96 0.73 1.31
C LEU A 235 -17.76 1.55 0.84
N ARG A 236 -17.14 2.31 1.73
CA ARG A 236 -15.94 3.08 1.44
C ARG A 236 -14.70 2.38 2.02
N ILE A 237 -13.66 2.27 1.21
CA ILE A 237 -12.33 1.81 1.65
C ILE A 237 -11.37 2.99 1.51
N THR A 238 -10.76 3.41 2.61
CA THR A 238 -9.86 4.57 2.66
C THR A 238 -8.39 4.19 2.46
N ILE A 239 -8.02 2.96 2.84
CA ILE A 239 -6.67 2.40 2.71
C ILE A 239 -6.72 0.88 2.63
N PHE A 240 -5.73 0.26 2.01
CA PHE A 240 -5.53 -1.19 2.04
C PHE A 240 -4.49 -1.58 3.11
N GLY A 241 -4.86 -1.42 4.38
CA GLY A 241 -4.07 -1.77 5.56
C GLY A 241 -4.24 -3.24 5.99
N ASN A 242 -3.71 -3.55 7.18
CA ASN A 242 -3.76 -4.90 7.75
C ASN A 242 -5.20 -5.33 8.13
N GLU A 243 -6.02 -4.41 8.62
CA GLU A 243 -7.37 -4.69 9.10
C GLU A 243 -8.43 -4.61 7.98
N THR A 244 -8.09 -4.05 6.81
CA THR A 244 -9.05 -3.76 5.73
C THR A 244 -9.85 -4.98 5.31
N VAL A 245 -9.20 -6.13 5.18
CA VAL A 245 -9.85 -7.36 4.72
C VAL A 245 -10.88 -7.87 5.73
N ALA A 246 -10.55 -7.83 7.01
CA ALA A 246 -11.46 -8.24 8.10
C ALA A 246 -12.66 -7.30 8.18
N GLU A 247 -12.43 -5.98 8.12
CA GLU A 247 -13.51 -4.99 8.16
C GLU A 247 -14.40 -5.03 6.91
N VAL A 248 -13.85 -5.35 5.74
CA VAL A 248 -14.65 -5.62 4.53
C VAL A 248 -15.53 -6.85 4.72
N ASP A 249 -15.01 -7.93 5.33
CA ASP A 249 -15.82 -9.12 5.62
C ASP A 249 -16.97 -8.81 6.58
N ASP A 250 -16.73 -8.04 7.64
CA ASP A 250 -17.76 -7.59 8.59
C ASP A 250 -18.82 -6.70 7.90
N ALA A 251 -18.38 -5.74 7.09
CA ALA A 251 -19.27 -4.88 6.33
C ALA A 251 -20.13 -5.67 5.32
N LEU A 252 -19.57 -6.65 4.64
CA LEU A 252 -20.31 -7.51 3.71
C LEU A 252 -21.35 -8.38 4.44
N GLN A 253 -21.03 -8.85 5.64
CA GLN A 253 -22.01 -9.56 6.48
C GLN A 253 -23.17 -8.64 6.89
N GLU A 254 -22.89 -7.37 7.23
CA GLU A 254 -23.92 -6.39 7.56
C GLU A 254 -24.79 -6.04 6.33
N ILE A 255 -24.17 -5.89 5.15
CA ILE A 255 -24.86 -5.67 3.86
C ILE A 255 -25.84 -6.82 3.56
N GLU A 256 -25.42 -8.07 3.77
CA GLU A 256 -26.25 -9.24 3.60
C GLU A 256 -27.42 -9.26 4.60
N ASN A 257 -27.13 -9.02 5.89
CA ASN A 257 -28.15 -8.98 6.95
C ASN A 257 -29.18 -7.86 6.73
N ALA A 258 -28.78 -6.72 6.16
CA ALA A 258 -29.67 -5.62 5.82
C ALA A 258 -30.55 -5.91 4.57
N GLY A 259 -30.27 -6.97 3.82
CA GLY A 259 -30.97 -7.30 2.58
C GLY A 259 -30.71 -6.28 1.48
N SER A 260 -29.51 -5.77 1.38
CA SER A 260 -29.13 -4.81 0.35
C SER A 260 -29.29 -5.39 -1.05
N THR A 261 -29.63 -4.53 -2.01
CA THR A 261 -29.84 -4.91 -3.42
C THR A 261 -28.71 -4.45 -4.35
N GLY A 262 -27.75 -3.67 -3.84
CA GLY A 262 -26.59 -3.19 -4.58
C GLY A 262 -25.55 -2.59 -3.64
N ILE A 263 -24.31 -2.48 -4.15
CA ILE A 263 -23.16 -1.95 -3.43
C ILE A 263 -22.55 -0.81 -4.26
N ILE A 264 -22.32 0.32 -3.61
CA ILE A 264 -21.40 1.36 -4.07
C ILE A 264 -20.09 1.14 -3.34
N LEU A 265 -19.05 0.71 -4.04
CA LEU A 265 -17.69 0.62 -3.51
C LEU A 265 -16.99 1.94 -3.77
N ASP A 266 -16.69 2.70 -2.73
CA ASP A 266 -16.06 4.02 -2.85
C ASP A 266 -14.56 3.94 -2.54
N LEU A 267 -13.74 4.12 -3.58
CA LEU A 267 -12.28 4.16 -3.50
C LEU A 267 -11.71 5.57 -3.71
N ARG A 268 -12.56 6.60 -3.71
CA ARG A 268 -12.11 7.98 -3.89
C ARG A 268 -11.24 8.42 -2.71
N GLY A 269 -10.12 9.09 -3.03
CA GLY A 269 -9.12 9.50 -2.05
C GLY A 269 -8.31 8.35 -1.45
N ASN A 270 -8.48 7.10 -1.91
CA ASN A 270 -7.71 5.96 -1.44
C ASN A 270 -6.35 5.90 -2.15
N GLY A 271 -5.27 6.29 -1.48
CA GLY A 271 -3.91 6.28 -2.02
C GLY A 271 -3.28 4.90 -2.20
N GLY A 272 -3.98 3.82 -1.86
CA GLY A 272 -3.50 2.45 -1.97
C GLY A 272 -3.24 1.76 -0.63
N GLY A 273 -2.08 1.14 -0.48
CA GLY A 273 -1.68 0.35 0.68
C GLY A 273 -1.05 -0.98 0.26
N TRP A 274 -1.25 -2.03 1.06
CA TRP A 274 -0.70 -3.34 0.78
C TRP A 274 -1.37 -4.01 -0.43
N VAL A 275 -0.55 -4.49 -1.36
CA VAL A 275 -1.01 -5.22 -2.57
C VAL A 275 -1.74 -6.51 -2.17
N GLU A 276 -1.25 -7.20 -1.13
CA GLU A 276 -1.86 -8.41 -0.60
C GLU A 276 -3.29 -8.14 -0.09
N SER A 277 -3.48 -7.04 0.64
CA SER A 277 -4.81 -6.61 1.13
C SER A 277 -5.78 -6.31 -0.02
N ALA A 278 -5.30 -5.64 -1.08
CA ALA A 278 -6.10 -5.38 -2.28
C ALA A 278 -6.49 -6.66 -3.02
N ARG A 279 -5.55 -7.61 -3.19
CA ARG A 279 -5.80 -8.90 -3.84
C ARG A 279 -6.77 -9.77 -3.04
N ALA A 280 -6.65 -9.75 -1.72
CA ALA A 280 -7.57 -10.43 -0.81
C ALA A 280 -8.96 -9.77 -0.83
N THR A 281 -9.05 -8.43 -0.85
CA THR A 281 -10.30 -7.70 -0.99
C THR A 281 -11.00 -8.04 -2.31
N LEU A 282 -10.25 -8.15 -3.42
CA LEU A 282 -10.81 -8.58 -4.71
C LEU A 282 -11.49 -9.95 -4.63
N GLY A 283 -10.93 -10.89 -3.86
CA GLY A 283 -11.54 -12.21 -3.65
C GLY A 283 -12.90 -12.21 -2.95
N ARG A 284 -13.32 -11.08 -2.35
CA ARG A 284 -14.67 -10.87 -1.82
C ARG A 284 -15.70 -10.55 -2.90
N PHE A 285 -15.23 -10.11 -4.07
CA PHE A 285 -16.06 -9.63 -5.17
C PHE A 285 -15.90 -10.42 -6.47
N LEU A 286 -14.80 -11.16 -6.64
CA LEU A 286 -14.42 -11.91 -7.82
C LEU A 286 -13.99 -13.32 -7.46
N ASP A 287 -14.45 -14.32 -8.20
CA ASP A 287 -13.92 -15.67 -8.11
C ASP A 287 -12.51 -15.70 -8.71
N PRO A 288 -11.48 -16.26 -8.03
CA PRO A 288 -10.12 -16.32 -8.54
C PRO A 288 -9.97 -17.02 -9.90
N SER A 289 -10.93 -17.85 -10.29
CA SER A 289 -10.93 -18.53 -11.59
C SER A 289 -11.13 -17.60 -12.79
N VAL A 290 -11.60 -16.35 -12.57
CA VAL A 290 -11.77 -15.37 -13.67
C VAL A 290 -10.42 -14.93 -14.25
N GLY A 291 -9.36 -14.96 -13.44
CA GLY A 291 -7.99 -14.60 -13.86
C GLY A 291 -7.18 -13.90 -12.76
N PRO A 292 -6.05 -13.26 -13.09
CA PRO A 292 -5.21 -12.57 -12.13
C PRO A 292 -5.81 -11.23 -11.68
N ALA A 293 -5.44 -10.77 -10.48
CA ALA A 293 -5.75 -9.43 -9.99
C ALA A 293 -5.07 -8.35 -10.85
N MET A 294 -3.85 -8.64 -11.28
CA MET A 294 -2.99 -7.79 -12.09
C MET A 294 -1.88 -8.61 -12.75
N TYR A 295 -1.12 -7.98 -13.63
CA TYR A 295 0.17 -8.51 -14.10
C TYR A 295 1.30 -7.62 -13.59
N GLU A 296 2.44 -8.22 -13.23
CA GLU A 296 3.65 -7.52 -12.80
C GLU A 296 4.77 -7.74 -13.83
N ASP A 297 5.48 -6.68 -14.20
CA ASP A 297 6.72 -6.72 -14.96
C ASP A 297 7.88 -6.31 -14.03
N ALA A 298 8.55 -7.31 -13.47
CA ALA A 298 9.70 -7.12 -12.59
C ALA A 298 11.05 -7.11 -13.32
N THR A 299 11.05 -7.29 -14.64
CA THR A 299 12.27 -7.39 -15.44
C THR A 299 12.22 -6.37 -16.58
N PRO A 300 12.94 -5.23 -16.51
CA PRO A 300 13.03 -4.32 -17.64
C PRO A 300 13.56 -5.03 -18.90
N GLY A 301 12.71 -5.21 -19.91
CA GLY A 301 13.08 -5.89 -21.16
C GLY A 301 12.03 -6.92 -21.60
N PRO A 302 12.39 -7.89 -22.47
CA PRO A 302 11.46 -8.90 -22.98
C PRO A 302 11.14 -10.03 -21.96
N GLY A 303 11.25 -9.77 -20.66
CA GLY A 303 10.65 -10.56 -19.59
C GLY A 303 9.13 -10.60 -19.79
N GLY A 304 8.44 -11.60 -19.33
CA GLY A 304 6.99 -11.68 -19.48
C GLY A 304 6.29 -10.98 -18.34
N LEU A 305 5.07 -10.51 -18.59
CA LEU A 305 4.16 -10.10 -17.52
C LEU A 305 3.81 -11.33 -16.67
N GLU A 306 4.13 -11.28 -15.38
CA GLU A 306 3.82 -12.34 -14.42
C GLU A 306 2.43 -12.11 -13.83
N PRO A 307 1.52 -13.09 -13.88
CA PRO A 307 0.18 -12.94 -13.33
C PRO A 307 0.21 -13.00 -11.80
N MET A 308 -0.33 -11.99 -11.15
CA MET A 308 -0.54 -11.95 -9.71
C MET A 308 -1.98 -12.39 -9.40
N PRO A 309 -2.21 -13.50 -8.67
CA PRO A 309 -3.55 -14.06 -8.50
C PRO A 309 -4.43 -13.20 -7.60
N ILE A 310 -5.76 -13.26 -7.81
CA ILE A 310 -6.76 -12.87 -6.82
C ILE A 310 -6.64 -13.86 -5.65
N GLU A 311 -6.67 -13.37 -4.41
CA GLU A 311 -6.66 -14.24 -3.24
C GLU A 311 -8.08 -14.69 -2.91
N ALA A 312 -8.30 -16.01 -2.87
CA ALA A 312 -9.61 -16.56 -2.58
C ALA A 312 -10.06 -16.17 -1.16
N LYS A 313 -11.36 -15.91 -1.01
CA LYS A 313 -11.99 -15.76 0.30
C LYS A 313 -12.02 -17.13 1.01
N ASP A 314 -11.54 -17.17 2.23
CA ASP A 314 -11.68 -18.37 3.05
C ASP A 314 -13.16 -18.62 3.40
N GLY A 315 -13.69 -19.75 2.94
CA GLY A 315 -14.99 -20.26 3.36
C GLY A 315 -16.23 -19.51 2.84
N GLY A 316 -16.25 -19.12 1.56
CA GLY A 316 -17.44 -18.52 0.97
C GLY A 316 -17.32 -18.19 -0.50
N GLU A 317 -18.43 -17.92 -1.14
CA GLU A 317 -18.48 -17.39 -2.50
C GLU A 317 -18.34 -15.87 -2.48
N PRO A 318 -17.80 -15.26 -3.55
CA PRO A 318 -17.80 -13.81 -3.70
C PRO A 318 -19.22 -13.23 -3.70
N VAL A 319 -19.34 -12.00 -3.20
CA VAL A 319 -20.64 -11.30 -3.19
C VAL A 319 -21.11 -11.02 -4.61
N ALA A 320 -22.31 -11.50 -4.94
CA ALA A 320 -22.90 -11.40 -6.28
C ALA A 320 -23.80 -10.17 -6.50
N LEU A 321 -24.00 -9.33 -5.46
CA LEU A 321 -24.83 -8.12 -5.60
C LEU A 321 -24.34 -7.21 -6.72
N PRO A 322 -25.24 -6.56 -7.49
CA PRO A 322 -24.88 -5.49 -8.41
C PRO A 322 -23.98 -4.47 -7.73
N MET A 323 -22.91 -4.02 -8.39
CA MET A 323 -21.92 -3.12 -7.78
C MET A 323 -21.42 -2.10 -8.78
N VAL A 324 -21.20 -0.88 -8.30
CA VAL A 324 -20.44 0.16 -9.00
C VAL A 324 -19.23 0.55 -8.14
N VAL A 325 -18.14 0.99 -8.76
CA VAL A 325 -16.95 1.48 -8.07
C VAL A 325 -16.77 2.97 -8.36
N LEU A 326 -16.57 3.77 -7.28
CA LEU A 326 -16.31 5.20 -7.40
C LEU A 326 -14.80 5.43 -7.30
N VAL A 327 -14.29 6.26 -8.20
CA VAL A 327 -12.86 6.59 -8.30
C VAL A 327 -12.65 8.09 -8.54
N ASP A 328 -11.47 8.60 -8.18
CA ASP A 328 -11.04 9.99 -8.43
C ASP A 328 -9.52 10.09 -8.59
N GLY A 329 -9.00 11.31 -8.75
CA GLY A 329 -7.56 11.57 -8.86
C GLY A 329 -6.75 11.22 -7.60
N GLY A 330 -7.39 10.97 -6.46
CA GLY A 330 -6.76 10.47 -5.23
C GLY A 330 -6.74 8.94 -5.13
N THR A 331 -7.45 8.23 -6.02
CA THR A 331 -7.43 6.78 -6.11
C THR A 331 -6.11 6.34 -6.74
N ALA A 332 -5.25 5.62 -5.99
CA ALA A 332 -3.89 5.29 -6.45
C ALA A 332 -3.45 3.86 -6.07
N SER A 333 -2.46 3.32 -6.80
CA SER A 333 -1.74 2.08 -6.44
C SER A 333 -2.68 0.88 -6.23
N SER A 334 -2.70 0.28 -5.03
CA SER A 334 -3.57 -0.86 -4.67
C SER A 334 -5.05 -0.59 -4.91
N ALA A 335 -5.52 0.65 -4.77
CA ALA A 335 -6.89 1.02 -5.10
C ALA A 335 -7.16 0.96 -6.62
N GLU A 336 -6.15 1.29 -7.45
CA GLU A 336 -6.24 1.15 -8.89
C GLU A 336 -6.23 -0.31 -9.34
N ILE A 337 -5.51 -1.19 -8.60
CA ILE A 337 -5.56 -2.65 -8.82
C ILE A 337 -7.00 -3.14 -8.64
N VAL A 338 -7.66 -2.74 -7.55
CA VAL A 338 -9.05 -3.15 -7.27
C VAL A 338 -10.01 -2.60 -8.30
N ALA A 339 -9.98 -1.28 -8.57
CA ALA A 339 -10.85 -0.64 -9.55
C ALA A 339 -10.65 -1.21 -10.96
N GLY A 340 -9.40 -1.39 -11.38
CA GLY A 340 -9.04 -1.93 -12.69
C GLY A 340 -9.49 -3.36 -12.89
N ALA A 341 -9.30 -4.22 -11.88
CA ALA A 341 -9.74 -5.61 -11.94
C ALA A 341 -11.28 -5.73 -11.99
N LEU A 342 -11.99 -5.01 -11.13
CA LEU A 342 -13.45 -5.02 -11.13
C LEU A 342 -14.05 -4.56 -12.47
N ARG A 343 -13.46 -3.54 -13.07
CA ARG A 343 -13.84 -3.02 -14.38
C ARG A 343 -13.50 -3.99 -15.52
N ASP A 344 -12.27 -4.49 -15.56
CA ASP A 344 -11.77 -5.36 -16.64
C ASP A 344 -12.51 -6.71 -16.70
N TYR A 345 -12.92 -7.24 -15.55
CA TYR A 345 -13.76 -8.45 -15.45
C TYR A 345 -15.27 -8.19 -15.57
N ASP A 346 -15.69 -7.00 -15.99
CA ASP A 346 -17.10 -6.65 -16.15
C ASP A 346 -17.92 -6.88 -14.87
N ARG A 347 -17.27 -6.70 -13.68
CA ARG A 347 -17.88 -6.91 -12.37
C ARG A 347 -18.55 -5.65 -11.84
N ALA A 348 -17.92 -4.49 -12.04
CA ALA A 348 -18.42 -3.21 -11.57
C ALA A 348 -18.12 -2.11 -12.58
N LEU A 349 -19.11 -1.23 -12.79
CA LEU A 349 -18.96 -0.01 -13.56
C LEU A 349 -18.13 1.00 -12.77
N ALA A 350 -17.07 1.54 -13.35
CA ALA A 350 -16.26 2.59 -12.76
C ALA A 350 -16.84 3.98 -13.06
N ILE A 351 -17.10 4.77 -12.01
CA ILE A 351 -17.72 6.10 -12.11
C ILE A 351 -16.86 7.12 -11.35
N GLY A 352 -16.65 8.30 -11.94
CA GLY A 352 -15.94 9.41 -11.30
C GLY A 352 -14.92 10.07 -12.21
N GLU A 353 -13.71 10.33 -11.68
CA GLU A 353 -12.62 10.96 -12.40
C GLU A 353 -11.50 9.95 -12.69
N PRO A 354 -10.62 10.21 -13.68
CA PRO A 354 -9.43 9.39 -13.90
C PRO A 354 -8.61 9.27 -12.62
N THR A 355 -8.08 8.07 -12.36
CA THR A 355 -7.28 7.81 -11.17
C THR A 355 -5.85 8.36 -11.29
N PHE A 356 -5.08 8.29 -10.22
CA PHE A 356 -3.76 8.91 -10.11
C PHE A 356 -2.74 8.39 -11.13
N GLY A 357 -2.74 7.08 -11.41
CA GLY A 357 -1.77 6.49 -12.35
C GLY A 357 -0.47 6.03 -11.69
N LYS A 358 -0.51 5.46 -10.49
CA LYS A 358 0.66 4.87 -9.85
C LYS A 358 0.79 3.39 -10.21
N GLY A 359 1.41 3.10 -11.34
CA GLY A 359 1.67 1.75 -11.84
C GLY A 359 2.99 1.13 -11.36
N SER A 360 3.74 1.78 -10.49
CA SER A 360 5.01 1.28 -9.96
C SER A 360 4.83 0.49 -8.67
N VAL A 361 5.59 -0.62 -8.54
CA VAL A 361 5.67 -1.45 -7.32
C VAL A 361 6.94 -1.09 -6.58
N GLN A 362 6.82 -0.69 -5.30
CA GLN A 362 7.97 -0.44 -4.43
C GLN A 362 8.20 -1.62 -3.50
N ARG A 363 9.48 -1.97 -3.32
CA ARG A 363 9.94 -2.82 -2.22
C ARG A 363 10.57 -1.97 -1.15
N ILE A 364 10.26 -2.28 0.10
CA ILE A 364 10.81 -1.60 1.28
C ILE A 364 12.03 -2.36 1.77
N PHE A 365 13.14 -1.64 1.92
CA PHE A 365 14.39 -2.13 2.48
C PHE A 365 14.66 -1.38 3.79
N GLY A 366 14.74 -2.12 4.91
CA GLY A 366 15.02 -1.55 6.23
C GLY A 366 16.51 -1.43 6.50
N PHE A 367 16.91 -0.37 7.22
CA PHE A 367 18.25 -0.14 7.74
C PHE A 367 18.29 -0.38 9.26
N SER A 368 19.51 -0.51 9.81
CA SER A 368 19.69 -0.89 11.21
C SER A 368 19.32 0.20 12.22
N ASP A 369 19.18 1.43 11.77
CA ASP A 369 18.80 2.61 12.56
C ASP A 369 17.27 2.86 12.56
N GLY A 370 16.51 2.07 11.80
CA GLY A 370 15.07 2.24 11.63
C GLY A 370 14.66 3.00 10.37
N ALA A 371 15.60 3.57 9.63
CA ALA A 371 15.35 4.15 8.32
C ALA A 371 14.90 3.09 7.31
N THR A 372 14.18 3.51 6.27
CA THR A 372 13.80 2.62 5.17
C THR A 372 14.10 3.26 3.81
N MET A 373 14.30 2.41 2.81
CA MET A 373 14.37 2.82 1.41
C MET A 373 13.29 2.11 0.62
N ARG A 374 12.43 2.89 -0.01
CA ARG A 374 11.44 2.38 -0.96
C ARG A 374 12.05 2.42 -2.35
N VAL A 375 12.13 1.28 -3.01
CA VAL A 375 12.76 1.15 -4.34
C VAL A 375 11.73 0.60 -5.31
N THR A 376 11.54 1.27 -6.44
CA THR A 376 10.72 0.75 -7.54
C THR A 376 11.41 -0.47 -8.13
N VAL A 377 10.73 -1.62 -8.08
CA VAL A 377 11.25 -2.92 -8.52
C VAL A 377 10.47 -3.50 -9.69
N ALA A 378 9.27 -2.98 -9.98
CA ALA A 378 8.41 -3.46 -11.05
C ALA A 378 7.39 -2.40 -11.47
N GLU A 379 6.78 -2.59 -12.65
CA GLU A 379 5.51 -1.96 -13.04
C GLU A 379 4.39 -3.02 -13.04
N TRP A 380 3.17 -2.59 -12.75
CA TRP A 380 1.99 -3.45 -12.82
C TRP A 380 0.99 -2.97 -13.88
N PHE A 381 0.21 -3.91 -14.36
CA PHE A 381 -0.75 -3.74 -15.44
C PHE A 381 -2.09 -4.34 -15.03
N THR A 382 -3.19 -3.82 -15.53
CA THR A 382 -4.53 -4.38 -15.25
C THR A 382 -4.66 -5.81 -15.81
N PRO A 383 -5.72 -6.57 -15.44
CA PRO A 383 -5.99 -7.88 -16.03
C PRO A 383 -6.08 -7.87 -17.56
N SER A 384 -6.59 -6.81 -18.17
CA SER A 384 -6.61 -6.62 -19.62
C SER A 384 -5.27 -6.14 -20.19
N ARG A 385 -4.22 -6.02 -19.35
CA ARG A 385 -2.87 -5.53 -19.67
C ARG A 385 -2.82 -4.05 -20.04
N GLY A 386 -3.77 -3.27 -19.53
CA GLY A 386 -3.74 -1.81 -19.58
C GLY A 386 -2.59 -1.29 -18.71
N ARG A 387 -1.84 -0.33 -19.24
CA ARG A 387 -0.79 0.36 -18.47
C ARG A 387 -1.44 1.32 -17.49
N ILE A 388 -0.89 1.39 -16.29
CA ILE A 388 -1.38 2.29 -15.23
C ILE A 388 -0.42 3.45 -14.99
N GLN A 389 0.90 3.19 -15.06
CA GLN A 389 1.89 4.23 -14.80
C GLN A 389 1.66 5.47 -15.67
N ASP A 390 1.40 6.61 -15.03
CA ASP A 390 1.10 7.92 -15.62
C ASP A 390 -0.21 8.01 -16.45
N GLU A 391 -0.98 6.93 -16.54
CA GLU A 391 -2.24 6.87 -17.30
C GLU A 391 -3.46 6.74 -16.39
N GLY A 392 -3.35 5.96 -15.30
CA GLY A 392 -4.45 5.65 -14.39
C GLY A 392 -5.54 4.78 -15.01
N ILE A 393 -6.61 4.60 -14.23
CA ILE A 393 -7.86 3.98 -14.68
C ILE A 393 -8.79 5.09 -15.16
N ILE A 394 -9.15 5.04 -16.44
CA ILE A 394 -10.18 5.94 -16.97
C ILE A 394 -11.55 5.33 -16.62
N PRO A 395 -12.41 6.00 -15.85
CA PRO A 395 -13.72 5.48 -15.50
C PRO A 395 -14.63 5.33 -16.74
N ASP A 396 -15.56 4.37 -16.68
CA ASP A 396 -16.52 4.13 -17.75
C ASP A 396 -17.52 5.29 -17.89
N LEU A 397 -17.82 5.97 -16.77
CA LEU A 397 -18.63 7.17 -16.72
C LEU A 397 -17.89 8.27 -15.96
N GLN A 398 -17.44 9.28 -16.72
CA GLN A 398 -16.71 10.41 -16.12
C GLN A 398 -17.67 11.44 -15.54
N ILE A 399 -17.50 11.75 -14.25
CA ILE A 399 -18.26 12.77 -13.52
C ILE A 399 -17.29 13.47 -12.59
N THR A 400 -17.18 14.79 -12.75
CA THR A 400 -16.43 15.65 -11.85
C THR A 400 -17.32 16.08 -10.69
N ALA A 401 -16.89 15.84 -9.47
CA ALA A 401 -17.57 16.29 -8.27
C ALA A 401 -16.76 17.37 -7.55
N SER A 402 -17.42 18.45 -7.18
CA SER A 402 -16.84 19.49 -6.31
C SER A 402 -17.01 19.20 -4.80
N VAL A 403 -17.73 18.14 -4.45
CA VAL A 403 -18.03 17.75 -3.06
C VAL A 403 -18.00 16.23 -2.94
N HIS A 404 -17.27 15.69 -1.98
CA HIS A 404 -17.17 14.26 -1.71
C HIS A 404 -17.88 13.88 -0.40
N GLY A 405 -18.59 12.77 -0.41
CA GLY A 405 -19.07 12.13 0.82
C GLY A 405 -20.39 12.62 1.38
N GLU A 406 -21.16 13.42 0.65
CA GLU A 406 -22.50 13.90 1.08
C GLU A 406 -23.64 13.30 0.24
N ALA A 407 -24.88 13.42 0.78
CA ALA A 407 -26.09 12.93 0.10
C ALA A 407 -26.30 13.58 -1.28
N ASP A 408 -25.78 14.80 -1.48
CA ASP A 408 -25.90 15.59 -2.71
C ASP A 408 -24.75 15.37 -3.69
N ASP A 409 -23.81 14.45 -3.37
CA ASP A 409 -22.70 14.09 -4.25
C ASP A 409 -23.21 13.56 -5.59
N PRO A 410 -22.92 14.25 -6.71
CA PRO A 410 -23.45 13.85 -8.04
C PRO A 410 -22.93 12.49 -8.49
N VAL A 411 -21.75 12.05 -8.02
CA VAL A 411 -21.17 10.74 -8.33
C VAL A 411 -21.97 9.66 -7.61
N VAL A 412 -22.24 9.83 -6.30
CA VAL A 412 -23.06 8.91 -5.50
C VAL A 412 -24.49 8.86 -6.03
N THR A 413 -25.10 10.03 -6.31
CA THR A 413 -26.46 10.09 -6.89
C THR A 413 -26.53 9.34 -8.21
N THR A 414 -25.52 9.47 -9.07
CA THR A 414 -25.47 8.74 -10.34
C THR A 414 -25.28 7.24 -10.10
N ALA A 415 -24.41 6.82 -9.18
CA ALA A 415 -24.21 5.42 -8.83
C ALA A 415 -25.50 4.76 -8.35
N VAL A 416 -26.27 5.44 -7.48
CA VAL A 416 -27.59 4.98 -7.02
C VAL A 416 -28.52 4.75 -8.21
N ARG A 417 -28.63 5.74 -9.12
CA ARG A 417 -29.47 5.63 -10.32
C ARG A 417 -29.04 4.46 -11.20
N MET A 418 -27.73 4.30 -11.46
CA MET A 418 -27.21 3.21 -12.29
C MET A 418 -27.57 1.84 -11.69
N LEU A 419 -27.43 1.65 -10.39
CA LEU A 419 -27.82 0.43 -9.70
C LEU A 419 -29.34 0.18 -9.77
N GLN A 420 -30.16 1.22 -9.61
CA GLN A 420 -31.62 1.11 -9.70
C GLN A 420 -32.10 0.78 -11.12
N ASP A 421 -31.41 1.29 -12.15
CA ASP A 421 -31.69 1.03 -13.56
C ASP A 421 -31.10 -0.31 -14.04
N GLY A 422 -30.41 -1.08 -13.17
CA GLY A 422 -29.76 -2.34 -13.50
C GLY A 422 -28.49 -2.19 -14.35
N GLN A 423 -27.89 -1.01 -14.37
CA GLN A 423 -26.67 -0.68 -15.10
C GLN A 423 -25.47 -0.67 -14.15
N SER A 424 -24.96 -1.83 -13.83
CA SER A 424 -23.85 -1.98 -12.87
C SER A 424 -22.53 -2.46 -13.48
N ARG A 425 -22.53 -2.75 -14.79
CA ARG A 425 -21.37 -3.31 -15.50
C ARG A 425 -20.98 -2.45 -16.69
N PRO A 426 -19.70 -2.44 -17.09
CA PRO A 426 -19.26 -1.80 -18.33
C PRO A 426 -20.03 -2.28 -19.60
N SER A 427 -20.41 -3.57 -19.65
CA SER A 427 -21.22 -4.13 -20.74
C SER A 427 -22.62 -3.53 -20.84
N ASP A 428 -23.25 -3.18 -19.70
CA ASP A 428 -24.61 -2.61 -19.69
C ASP A 428 -24.67 -1.26 -20.43
N LEU A 429 -23.61 -0.44 -20.32
CA LEU A 429 -23.50 0.83 -21.05
C LEU A 429 -23.35 0.62 -22.56
N ARG A 430 -22.61 -0.43 -22.98
CA ARG A 430 -22.39 -0.73 -24.40
C ARG A 430 -23.67 -1.22 -25.05
N GLU A 431 -24.47 -2.03 -24.37
CA GLU A 431 -25.76 -2.51 -24.83
C GLU A 431 -26.77 -1.37 -24.98
N SER A 432 -26.82 -0.45 -24.01
CA SER A 432 -27.71 0.72 -24.05
C SER A 432 -27.35 1.73 -25.16
N ALA A 433 -26.06 1.80 -25.53
CA ALA A 433 -25.57 2.67 -26.60
C ALA A 433 -25.74 2.10 -28.02
N SER A 434 -26.02 0.79 -28.17
CA SER A 434 -26.31 0.17 -29.48
C SER A 434 -27.67 0.62 -29.98
N PRO A 435 -27.81 1.32 -31.13
CA PRO A 435 -29.08 1.69 -31.67
C PRO A 435 -29.84 0.42 -32.01
N GLY A 436 -31.01 0.26 -31.39
CA GLY A 436 -31.85 -0.94 -31.44
C GLY A 436 -31.98 -1.54 -32.81
N ALA A 437 -31.79 -2.84 -32.91
CA ALA A 437 -32.21 -3.62 -34.05
C ALA A 437 -33.72 -3.37 -34.27
N SER A 438 -34.05 -2.71 -35.36
CA SER A 438 -35.43 -2.48 -35.82
C SER A 438 -36.19 -3.82 -35.81
N PRO A 439 -37.37 -3.92 -35.24
CA PRO A 439 -38.12 -5.17 -35.28
C PRO A 439 -38.35 -5.57 -36.75
N ALA A 440 -37.93 -6.78 -37.08
CA ALA A 440 -38.13 -7.37 -38.41
C ALA A 440 -39.58 -7.20 -38.83
N ALA A 441 -39.81 -6.48 -39.93
CA ALA A 441 -41.11 -6.36 -40.53
C ALA A 441 -41.66 -7.77 -40.83
N SER A 442 -42.82 -8.10 -40.24
CA SER A 442 -43.61 -9.28 -40.62
C SER A 442 -43.92 -9.24 -42.12
N PRO A 443 -43.79 -10.33 -42.86
CA PRO A 443 -44.28 -10.39 -44.23
C PRO A 443 -45.79 -10.29 -44.21
N ALA A 444 -46.31 -9.32 -44.92
CA ALA A 444 -47.74 -9.19 -45.19
C ALA A 444 -48.26 -10.31 -46.12
N PRO A 445 -49.55 -10.67 -46.06
CA PRO A 445 -50.12 -11.87 -46.61
C PRO A 445 -50.11 -11.96 -48.15
#